data_f724362e6840ffb4f4f8c43e04e4eb2f
#
_entry.id   f724362e6840ffb4f4f8c43e04e4eb2f
#
_cell.length_a   1.000
_cell.length_b   1.000
_cell.length_c   1.000
_cell.angle_alpha   90.00
_cell.angle_beta   90.00
_cell.angle_gamma   90.00
#
_symmetry.space_group_name_H-M   'P 1'
#
loop_
_entity.id
_entity.type
_entity.pdbx_description
1 polymer ?
#
loop_
_entity_poly.entity_id
_entity_poly.type
_entity_poly.pdbx_seq_one_letter_code
_entity_poly.pdbx_strand_id
1 'polypeptide(L)'
;ENIKAEINSKTLFELIINDDKTLKNGNIYSFESFKSKFSQQVIEEICGYKSYDIFYSDIFQYNKQAKLFNQEAGETNEAFQNRHKLAMDAYTFPILMEFTPSCDIANPKNLEKSRLIFGFLIDSKYKSLKNKSESFYLTSFHFKVNNSTYSLNKNYRLALFTRNIFSVNPTKIKEMIPIIRARKELVTDLQHAI
;
A
#
# COMPACT_ATOMS: atom_id res chain seq x y z
N GLU A 1 -19.54 -17.07 3.84
CA GLU A 1 -18.14 -16.61 3.66
C GLU A 1 -18.05 -15.07 3.48
N ASN A 2 -18.94 -14.45 2.69
CA ASN A 2 -18.91 -12.99 2.47
C ASN A 2 -19.23 -12.18 3.74
N ILE A 3 -20.12 -12.65 4.60
CA ILE A 3 -20.49 -11.97 5.85
C ILE A 3 -19.34 -11.96 6.86
N LYS A 4 -18.58 -13.06 6.97
CA LYS A 4 -17.37 -13.12 7.83
C LYS A 4 -16.26 -12.20 7.34
N ALA A 5 -16.05 -12.09 6.02
CA ALA A 5 -15.06 -11.18 5.44
C ALA A 5 -15.46 -9.71 5.67
N GLU A 6 -16.75 -9.39 5.57
CA GLU A 6 -17.25 -8.03 5.78
C GLU A 6 -17.21 -7.60 7.26
N ILE A 7 -17.49 -8.51 8.19
CA ILE A 7 -17.35 -8.27 9.64
C ILE A 7 -15.86 -8.07 9.99
N ASN A 8 -14.96 -8.90 9.47
CA ASN A 8 -13.52 -8.78 9.73
C ASN A 8 -12.94 -7.48 9.14
N SER A 9 -13.42 -7.02 7.97
CA SER A 9 -12.93 -5.77 7.38
C SER A 9 -13.32 -4.54 8.19
N LYS A 10 -14.53 -4.48 8.73
CA LYS A 10 -14.99 -3.39 9.61
C LYS A 10 -14.26 -3.34 10.96
N THR A 11 -13.74 -4.48 11.42
CA THR A 11 -12.97 -4.55 12.68
C THR A 11 -11.49 -4.22 12.51
N LEU A 12 -10.92 -4.37 11.31
CA LEU A 12 -9.49 -4.18 11.05
C LEU A 12 -9.12 -2.81 10.47
N PHE A 13 -10.10 -2.07 9.97
CA PHE A 13 -9.89 -0.71 9.45
C PHE A 13 -10.85 0.29 10.09
N GLU A 14 -10.35 1.50 10.26
CA GLU A 14 -11.07 2.65 10.81
C GLU A 14 -11.19 3.73 9.73
N LEU A 15 -12.41 4.23 9.52
CA LEU A 15 -12.65 5.34 8.61
C LEU A 15 -12.11 6.64 9.20
N ILE A 16 -11.58 7.49 8.36
CA ILE A 16 -11.15 8.83 8.73
C ILE A 16 -12.37 9.76 8.72
N ILE A 17 -12.64 10.39 9.85
CA ILE A 17 -13.77 11.29 10.05
C ILE A 17 -13.23 12.71 10.24
N ASN A 18 -13.90 13.70 9.62
CA ASN A 18 -13.56 15.13 9.77
C ASN A 18 -12.09 15.45 9.42
N ASP A 19 -11.55 14.81 8.39
CA ASP A 19 -10.17 15.04 7.94
C ASP A 19 -9.14 14.91 9.07
N ASP A 20 -9.31 13.93 9.95
CA ASP A 20 -8.43 13.68 11.09
C ASP A 20 -6.99 13.41 10.63
N LYS A 21 -6.12 14.40 10.84
CA LYS A 21 -4.67 14.35 10.53
C LYS A 21 -3.82 13.80 11.67
N THR A 22 -4.43 13.34 12.75
CA THR A 22 -3.67 12.81 13.88
C THR A 22 -2.72 11.71 13.42
N LEU A 23 -1.42 11.90 13.68
CA LEU A 23 -0.42 10.89 13.37
C LEU A 23 -0.65 9.67 14.25
N LYS A 24 -0.96 8.55 13.63
CA LYS A 24 -1.16 7.26 14.31
C LYS A 24 -0.55 6.14 13.49
N ASN A 25 0.00 5.17 14.17
CA ASN A 25 0.39 3.91 13.54
C ASN A 25 -0.80 3.31 12.79
N GLY A 26 -0.58 2.82 11.59
CA GLY A 26 -1.64 2.27 10.73
C GLY A 26 -2.32 3.29 9.81
N ASN A 27 -2.02 4.60 9.91
CA ASN A 27 -2.51 5.57 8.92
C ASN A 27 -2.03 5.17 7.52
N ILE A 28 -2.95 5.15 6.57
CA ILE A 28 -2.65 4.89 5.16
C ILE A 28 -2.88 6.16 4.36
N TYR A 29 -1.84 6.63 3.70
CA TYR A 29 -1.82 7.87 2.91
C TYR A 29 -1.72 7.56 1.42
N SER A 30 -2.23 8.44 0.56
CA SER A 30 -1.98 8.35 -0.87
C SER A 30 -0.52 8.68 -1.17
N PHE A 31 0.07 7.95 -2.09
CA PHE A 31 1.42 8.27 -2.57
C PHE A 31 1.47 9.63 -3.26
N GLU A 32 0.39 10.04 -3.92
CA GLU A 32 0.27 11.35 -4.56
C GLU A 32 0.33 12.49 -3.52
N SER A 33 -0.40 12.36 -2.40
CA SER A 33 -0.32 13.31 -1.30
C SER A 33 1.10 13.39 -0.72
N PHE A 34 1.77 12.26 -0.58
CA PHE A 34 3.16 12.21 -0.14
C PHE A 34 4.09 12.94 -1.11
N LYS A 35 4.01 12.68 -2.41
CA LYS A 35 4.82 13.37 -3.42
C LYS A 35 4.65 14.90 -3.37
N SER A 36 3.46 15.38 -3.04
CA SER A 36 3.20 16.82 -2.93
C SER A 36 3.89 17.50 -1.74
N LYS A 37 4.33 16.73 -0.74
CA LYS A 37 4.94 17.25 0.51
C LYS A 37 6.45 17.17 0.55
N PHE A 38 7.06 16.38 -0.32
CA PHE A 38 8.50 16.11 -0.31
C PHE A 38 9.16 16.57 -1.62
N SER A 39 10.44 16.91 -1.55
CA SER A 39 11.21 17.26 -2.75
C SER A 39 11.40 16.04 -3.66
N GLN A 40 11.59 16.29 -4.94
CA GLN A 40 11.87 15.26 -5.93
C GLN A 40 13.05 14.37 -5.52
N GLN A 41 14.12 14.97 -4.98
CA GLN A 41 15.27 14.21 -4.49
C GLN A 41 14.90 13.22 -3.39
N VAL A 42 14.09 13.64 -2.40
CA VAL A 42 13.62 12.74 -1.33
C VAL A 42 12.75 11.62 -1.91
N ILE A 43 11.88 11.96 -2.87
CA ILE A 43 11.03 10.96 -3.54
C ILE A 43 11.90 9.95 -4.30
N GLU A 44 12.92 10.40 -5.01
CA GLU A 44 13.84 9.52 -5.74
C GLU A 44 14.69 8.65 -4.82
N GLU A 45 15.16 9.18 -3.69
CA GLU A 45 15.89 8.41 -2.68
C GLU A 45 15.02 7.33 -2.03
N ILE A 46 13.75 7.64 -1.76
CA ILE A 46 12.80 6.78 -1.08
C ILE A 46 12.15 5.79 -2.04
N CYS A 47 11.69 6.28 -3.18
CA CYS A 47 10.97 5.54 -4.20
C CYS A 47 11.91 5.11 -5.33
N GLY A 48 13.19 5.47 -5.22
CA GLY A 48 14.19 5.28 -6.25
C GLY A 48 14.08 3.91 -6.87
N TYR A 49 14.26 3.85 -8.14
CA TYR A 49 14.29 2.74 -9.12
C TYR A 49 14.00 1.31 -8.59
N LYS A 50 14.24 1.10 -7.30
CA LYS A 50 14.15 -0.20 -6.65
C LYS A 50 12.76 -0.52 -6.11
N SER A 51 11.94 0.48 -5.80
CA SER A 51 10.64 0.22 -5.16
C SER A 51 9.52 -0.07 -6.16
N TYR A 52 9.33 0.83 -7.11
CA TYR A 52 8.25 0.73 -8.09
C TYR A 52 8.54 -0.33 -9.15
N ASP A 53 9.73 -0.29 -9.73
CA ASP A 53 10.09 -1.20 -10.83
C ASP A 53 10.31 -2.63 -10.34
N ILE A 54 10.87 -2.81 -9.13
CA ILE A 54 10.98 -4.15 -8.52
C ILE A 54 9.60 -4.73 -8.24
N PHE A 55 8.67 -3.94 -7.71
CA PHE A 55 7.32 -4.43 -7.45
C PHE A 55 6.65 -4.91 -8.73
N TYR A 56 6.65 -4.09 -9.79
CA TYR A 56 6.09 -4.51 -11.07
C TYR A 56 6.80 -5.73 -11.64
N SER A 57 8.11 -5.81 -11.52
CA SER A 57 8.89 -6.94 -11.95
C SER A 57 8.56 -8.21 -11.17
N ASP A 58 8.49 -8.14 -9.86
CA ASP A 58 8.16 -9.29 -9.00
C ASP A 58 6.75 -9.82 -9.29
N ILE A 59 5.77 -8.92 -9.40
CA ILE A 59 4.41 -9.29 -9.74
C ILE A 59 4.32 -9.85 -11.16
N PHE A 60 5.05 -9.27 -12.10
CA PHE A 60 5.11 -9.78 -13.47
C PHE A 60 5.67 -11.20 -13.50
N GLN A 61 6.79 -11.46 -12.83
CA GLN A 61 7.37 -12.80 -12.77
C GLN A 61 6.43 -13.80 -12.11
N TYR A 62 5.80 -13.40 -10.99
CA TYR A 62 4.82 -14.23 -10.33
C TYR A 62 3.64 -14.58 -11.25
N ASN A 63 3.04 -13.60 -11.89
CA ASN A 63 1.89 -13.79 -12.78
C ASN A 63 2.23 -14.64 -13.99
N LYS A 64 3.44 -14.47 -14.55
CA LYS A 64 3.95 -15.29 -15.64
C LYS A 64 4.13 -16.75 -15.22
N GLN A 65 4.77 -17.00 -14.08
CA GLN A 65 4.99 -18.36 -13.55
C GLN A 65 3.67 -19.06 -13.20
N ALA A 66 2.74 -18.33 -12.58
CA ALA A 66 1.43 -18.85 -12.21
C ALA A 66 0.44 -18.92 -13.39
N LYS A 67 0.85 -18.52 -14.60
CA LYS A 67 -0.01 -18.45 -15.81
C LYS A 67 -1.28 -17.62 -15.62
N LEU A 68 -1.22 -16.60 -14.77
CA LEU A 68 -2.34 -15.71 -14.49
C LEU A 68 -2.42 -14.55 -15.49
N PHE A 69 -1.33 -14.30 -16.19
CA PHE A 69 -1.22 -13.32 -17.25
C PHE A 69 -0.29 -13.87 -18.31
N ASN A 70 -0.79 -14.08 -19.54
CA ASN A 70 -0.09 -14.79 -20.59
C ASN A 70 0.30 -13.85 -21.73
N GLN A 71 1.44 -14.14 -22.35
CA GLN A 71 1.89 -13.49 -23.57
C GLN A 71 0.99 -13.88 -24.73
N GLU A 72 0.63 -12.91 -25.56
CA GLU A 72 -0.15 -13.14 -26.76
C GLU A 72 0.73 -13.62 -27.92
N ALA A 73 0.11 -14.31 -28.88
CA ALA A 73 0.85 -14.80 -30.05
C ALA A 73 1.46 -13.62 -30.83
N GLY A 74 2.78 -13.67 -31.04
CA GLY A 74 3.52 -12.63 -31.75
C GLY A 74 3.88 -11.39 -30.90
N GLU A 75 3.49 -11.35 -29.62
CA GLU A 75 3.84 -10.26 -28.72
C GLU A 75 5.31 -10.36 -28.29
N THR A 76 6.03 -9.24 -28.33
CA THR A 76 7.40 -9.18 -27.78
C THR A 76 7.38 -9.21 -26.26
N ASN A 77 8.49 -9.59 -25.62
CA ASN A 77 8.60 -9.57 -24.15
C ASN A 77 8.40 -8.17 -23.59
N GLU A 78 8.88 -7.14 -24.26
CA GLU A 78 8.71 -5.75 -23.84
C GLU A 78 7.24 -5.31 -23.90
N ALA A 79 6.54 -5.60 -25.01
CA ALA A 79 5.11 -5.32 -25.16
C ALA A 79 4.29 -6.05 -24.09
N PHE A 80 4.63 -7.30 -23.81
CA PHE A 80 4.00 -8.10 -22.76
C PHE A 80 4.19 -7.48 -21.36
N GLN A 81 5.40 -7.05 -21.00
CA GLN A 81 5.67 -6.37 -19.74
C GLN A 81 4.92 -5.06 -19.63
N ASN A 82 4.90 -4.25 -20.70
CA ASN A 82 4.18 -2.97 -20.71
C ASN A 82 2.67 -3.18 -20.56
N ARG A 83 2.10 -4.16 -21.26
CA ARG A 83 0.67 -4.50 -21.13
C ARG A 83 0.33 -4.96 -19.70
N HIS A 84 1.19 -5.75 -19.07
CA HIS A 84 1.02 -6.15 -17.69
C HIS A 84 1.09 -4.95 -16.74
N LYS A 85 2.02 -4.03 -16.94
CA LYS A 85 2.16 -2.81 -16.13
C LYS A 85 0.91 -1.93 -16.24
N LEU A 86 0.42 -1.71 -17.46
CA LEU A 86 -0.83 -0.95 -17.70
C LEU A 86 -2.04 -1.60 -17.02
N ALA A 87 -2.15 -2.91 -17.08
CA ALA A 87 -3.21 -3.65 -16.39
C ALA A 87 -3.10 -3.50 -14.88
N MET A 88 -1.90 -3.53 -14.32
CA MET A 88 -1.69 -3.30 -12.90
C MET A 88 -2.04 -1.87 -12.49
N ASP A 89 -1.61 -0.87 -13.25
CA ASP A 89 -1.88 0.53 -12.97
C ASP A 89 -3.40 0.83 -12.93
N ALA A 90 -4.18 0.14 -13.76
CA ALA A 90 -5.64 0.25 -13.78
C ALA A 90 -6.33 -0.31 -12.52
N TYR A 91 -5.69 -1.24 -11.81
CA TYR A 91 -6.26 -1.94 -10.65
C TYR A 91 -5.56 -1.66 -9.33
N THR A 92 -4.52 -0.84 -9.33
CA THR A 92 -3.74 -0.53 -8.14
C THR A 92 -3.79 0.95 -7.81
N PHE A 93 -3.75 1.27 -6.52
CA PHE A 93 -3.65 2.62 -6.02
C PHE A 93 -2.45 2.70 -5.06
N PRO A 94 -1.41 3.46 -5.39
CA PRO A 94 -0.19 3.52 -4.58
C PRO A 94 -0.42 4.24 -3.25
N ILE A 95 0.08 3.65 -2.18
CA ILE A 95 -0.09 4.16 -0.82
C ILE A 95 1.21 4.07 -0.01
N LEU A 96 1.20 4.77 1.11
CA LEU A 96 2.16 4.65 2.19
C LEU A 96 1.41 4.38 3.48
N MET A 97 1.91 3.45 4.29
CA MET A 97 1.34 3.18 5.60
C MET A 97 2.31 3.61 6.69
N GLU A 98 1.79 4.35 7.68
CA GLU A 98 2.55 4.71 8.89
C GLU A 98 2.80 3.47 9.74
N PHE A 99 4.06 3.18 9.95
CA PHE A 99 4.55 1.96 10.58
C PHE A 99 5.40 2.22 11.83
N THR A 100 5.50 3.48 12.24
CA THR A 100 6.19 3.89 13.47
C THR A 100 5.53 3.24 14.68
N PRO A 101 6.30 2.65 15.61
CA PRO A 101 5.74 2.10 16.82
C PRO A 101 4.88 3.11 17.59
N SER A 102 3.77 2.66 18.13
CA SER A 102 2.82 3.54 18.83
C SER A 102 3.43 4.23 20.06
N CYS A 103 4.40 3.59 20.73
CA CYS A 103 5.14 4.19 21.84
C CYS A 103 5.97 5.39 21.40
N ASP A 104 6.55 5.38 20.21
CA ASP A 104 7.35 6.48 19.68
C ASP A 104 6.43 7.65 19.27
N ILE A 105 5.27 7.33 18.66
CA ILE A 105 4.25 8.34 18.33
C ILE A 105 3.68 9.01 19.59
N ALA A 106 3.46 8.23 20.65
CA ALA A 106 2.92 8.73 21.92
C ALA A 106 3.91 9.62 22.69
N ASN A 107 5.19 9.53 22.39
CA ASN A 107 6.23 10.36 22.97
C ASN A 107 6.84 11.31 21.93
N PRO A 108 6.24 12.51 21.72
CA PRO A 108 6.70 13.44 20.68
C PRO A 108 8.16 13.88 20.82
N LYS A 109 8.73 13.80 22.03
CA LYS A 109 10.15 14.13 22.26
C LYS A 109 11.09 13.10 21.65
N ASN A 110 10.63 11.86 21.49
CA ASN A 110 11.40 10.76 20.92
C ASN A 110 11.08 10.50 19.46
N LEU A 111 10.05 11.19 18.91
CA LEU A 111 9.64 11.01 17.53
C LEU A 111 10.53 11.84 16.60
N GLU A 112 11.72 11.36 16.34
CA GLU A 112 12.64 12.01 15.40
C GLU A 112 12.24 11.74 13.92
N LYS A 113 11.68 10.57 13.64
CA LYS A 113 11.34 10.13 12.29
C LYS A 113 10.06 9.28 12.28
N SER A 114 9.21 9.49 11.29
CA SER A 114 8.14 8.57 10.93
C SER A 114 8.69 7.46 10.03
N ARG A 115 8.31 6.23 10.30
CA ARG A 115 8.62 5.07 9.45
C ARG A 115 7.43 4.76 8.58
N LEU A 116 7.63 4.78 7.29
CA LEU A 116 6.60 4.50 6.30
C LEU A 116 6.96 3.22 5.54
N ILE A 117 5.95 2.43 5.23
CA ILE A 117 6.05 1.29 4.33
C ILE A 117 5.25 1.57 3.06
N PHE A 118 5.88 1.32 1.91
CA PHE A 118 5.24 1.50 0.62
C PHE A 118 4.33 0.32 0.30
N GLY A 119 3.23 0.59 -0.41
CA GLY A 119 2.30 -0.43 -0.81
C GLY A 119 1.25 0.01 -1.81
N PHE A 120 0.25 -0.83 -1.98
CA PHE A 120 -0.88 -0.59 -2.88
C PHE A 120 -2.19 -1.04 -2.28
N LEU A 121 -3.25 -0.30 -2.59
CA LEU A 121 -4.61 -0.83 -2.57
C LEU A 121 -4.86 -1.48 -3.92
N ILE A 122 -5.20 -2.76 -3.92
CA ILE A 122 -5.44 -3.55 -5.12
C ILE A 122 -6.92 -3.84 -5.24
N ASP A 123 -7.54 -3.42 -6.35
CA ASP A 123 -8.94 -3.67 -6.64
C ASP A 123 -9.23 -5.18 -6.56
N SER A 124 -10.29 -5.55 -5.87
CA SER A 124 -10.74 -6.94 -5.70
C SER A 124 -11.02 -7.67 -7.01
N LYS A 125 -11.26 -6.93 -8.08
CA LYS A 125 -11.44 -7.47 -9.44
C LYS A 125 -10.13 -7.97 -10.05
N TYR A 126 -8.98 -7.50 -9.55
CA TYR A 126 -7.68 -7.95 -10.04
C TYR A 126 -7.33 -9.31 -9.43
N LYS A 127 -7.57 -10.37 -10.19
CA LYS A 127 -7.44 -11.76 -9.73
C LYS A 127 -6.02 -12.32 -9.84
N SER A 128 -5.11 -11.58 -10.44
CA SER A 128 -3.75 -12.07 -10.73
C SER A 128 -2.82 -12.16 -9.51
N LEU A 129 -3.21 -11.61 -8.37
CA LEU A 129 -2.46 -11.71 -7.11
C LEU A 129 -3.18 -12.64 -6.14
N LYS A 130 -2.76 -13.90 -6.09
CA LYS A 130 -3.43 -14.90 -5.25
C LYS A 130 -2.73 -15.15 -3.91
N ASN A 131 -1.40 -14.99 -3.83
CA ASN A 131 -0.63 -15.42 -2.66
C ASN A 131 0.41 -14.38 -2.24
N LYS A 132 0.88 -14.50 -0.98
CA LYS A 132 2.03 -13.77 -0.46
C LYS A 132 3.28 -14.17 -1.22
N SER A 133 4.16 -13.20 -1.48
CA SER A 133 5.54 -13.46 -1.86
C SER A 133 6.46 -13.03 -0.71
N GLU A 134 7.73 -13.42 -0.77
CA GLU A 134 8.73 -12.94 0.20
C GLU A 134 8.97 -11.41 0.10
N SER A 135 8.57 -10.81 -1.01
CA SER A 135 8.78 -9.38 -1.30
C SER A 135 7.64 -8.50 -0.82
N PHE A 136 6.45 -9.05 -0.60
CA PHE A 136 5.30 -8.27 -0.17
C PHE A 136 4.33 -9.05 0.71
N TYR A 137 3.69 -8.33 1.63
CA TYR A 137 2.54 -8.81 2.39
C TYR A 137 1.26 -8.47 1.64
N LEU A 138 0.34 -9.43 1.54
CA LEU A 138 -0.97 -9.25 0.92
C LEU A 138 -2.06 -9.71 1.88
N THR A 139 -3.04 -8.85 2.18
CA THR A 139 -4.18 -9.25 3.00
C THR A 139 -4.97 -10.38 2.34
N SER A 140 -5.39 -11.35 3.13
CA SER A 140 -6.21 -12.48 2.67
C SER A 140 -7.68 -12.10 2.47
N PHE A 141 -8.09 -10.94 2.94
CA PHE A 141 -9.46 -10.42 2.90
C PHE A 141 -9.55 -9.13 2.10
N HIS A 142 -10.76 -8.82 1.63
CA HIS A 142 -11.09 -7.56 0.98
C HIS A 142 -11.75 -6.62 1.97
N PHE A 143 -11.54 -5.34 1.78
CA PHE A 143 -12.20 -4.28 2.57
C PHE A 143 -12.63 -3.14 1.66
N LYS A 144 -13.72 -2.49 2.03
CA LYS A 144 -14.23 -1.36 1.27
C LYS A 144 -13.49 -0.08 1.67
N VAL A 145 -13.02 0.65 0.67
CA VAL A 145 -12.57 2.03 0.82
C VAL A 145 -13.58 2.93 0.12
N ASN A 146 -13.98 3.99 0.80
CA ASN A 146 -14.84 5.03 0.24
C ASN A 146 -14.19 6.37 0.50
N ASN A 147 -13.48 6.89 -0.50
CA ASN A 147 -12.80 8.18 -0.43
C ASN A 147 -12.99 8.93 -1.75
N SER A 148 -13.83 9.97 -1.72
CA SER A 148 -14.18 10.77 -2.89
C SER A 148 -13.01 11.57 -3.46
N THR A 149 -12.09 12.03 -2.61
CA THR A 149 -10.91 12.81 -3.03
C THR A 149 -10.05 12.06 -4.04
N TYR A 150 -9.93 10.74 -3.87
CA TYR A 150 -9.12 9.88 -4.75
C TYR A 150 -9.96 8.96 -5.64
N SER A 151 -11.28 9.18 -5.70
CA SER A 151 -12.21 8.32 -6.46
C SER A 151 -12.14 6.84 -6.06
N LEU A 152 -11.79 6.55 -4.81
CA LEU A 152 -11.78 5.20 -4.27
C LEU A 152 -13.17 4.83 -3.77
N ASN A 153 -13.81 3.87 -4.43
CA ASN A 153 -15.17 3.42 -4.08
C ASN A 153 -15.37 1.94 -4.42
N LYS A 154 -14.43 1.10 -4.01
CA LYS A 154 -14.45 -0.33 -4.33
C LYS A 154 -13.99 -1.15 -3.13
N ASN A 155 -13.99 -2.45 -3.31
CA ASN A 155 -13.33 -3.38 -2.41
C ASN A 155 -11.88 -3.57 -2.85
N TYR A 156 -10.96 -3.49 -1.88
CA TYR A 156 -9.53 -3.58 -2.09
C TYR A 156 -8.91 -4.64 -1.20
N ARG A 157 -7.75 -5.11 -1.60
CA ARG A 157 -6.77 -5.78 -0.75
C ARG A 157 -5.60 -4.82 -0.52
N LEU A 158 -4.96 -4.94 0.64
CA LEU A 158 -3.75 -4.19 0.97
C LEU A 158 -2.53 -5.05 0.65
N ALA A 159 -1.64 -4.53 -0.20
CA ALA A 159 -0.32 -5.10 -0.44
C ALA A 159 0.74 -4.15 0.10
N LEU A 160 1.65 -4.63 0.94
CA LEU A 160 2.75 -3.84 1.52
C LEU A 160 4.09 -4.45 1.14
N PHE A 161 5.03 -3.58 0.79
CA PHE A 161 6.37 -3.97 0.40
C PHE A 161 7.25 -4.15 1.64
N THR A 162 7.49 -5.40 2.04
CA THR A 162 8.17 -5.75 3.30
C THR A 162 9.63 -5.28 3.36
N ARG A 163 10.24 -5.04 2.21
CA ARG A 163 11.64 -4.60 2.12
C ARG A 163 11.80 -3.09 1.95
N ASN A 164 10.71 -2.33 1.85
CA ASN A 164 10.74 -0.90 1.56
C ASN A 164 10.14 -0.09 2.70
N ILE A 165 10.80 -0.15 3.85
CA ILE A 165 10.53 0.72 4.99
C ILE A 165 11.55 1.84 4.96
N PHE A 166 11.08 3.07 5.02
CA PHE A 166 11.92 4.26 5.01
C PHE A 166 11.49 5.26 6.07
N SER A 167 12.38 6.19 6.40
CA SER A 167 12.16 7.15 7.46
C SER A 167 12.12 8.56 6.93
N VAL A 168 11.13 9.34 7.35
CA VAL A 168 10.94 10.74 6.94
C VAL A 168 10.66 11.64 8.14
N ASN A 169 10.77 12.95 7.92
CA ASN A 169 10.39 13.94 8.93
C ASN A 169 8.89 13.86 9.24
N PRO A 170 8.50 13.61 10.49
CA PRO A 170 7.09 13.47 10.89
C PRO A 170 6.27 14.76 10.72
N THR A 171 6.89 15.92 10.73
CA THR A 171 6.19 17.22 10.59
C THR A 171 5.40 17.30 9.29
N LYS A 172 5.98 16.82 8.19
CA LYS A 172 5.30 16.81 6.89
C LYS A 172 4.20 15.76 6.80
N ILE A 173 4.40 14.62 7.46
CA ILE A 173 3.38 13.56 7.52
C ILE A 173 2.15 14.04 8.30
N LYS A 174 2.32 14.81 9.35
CA LYS A 174 1.21 15.41 10.13
C LYS A 174 0.32 16.38 9.33
N GLU A 175 0.79 16.86 8.19
CA GLU A 175 -0.02 17.70 7.28
C GLU A 175 -0.91 16.86 6.34
N MET A 176 -0.68 15.57 6.24
CA MET A 176 -1.40 14.68 5.34
C MET A 176 -2.67 14.14 5.99
N ILE A 177 -3.72 14.00 5.18
CA ILE A 177 -4.96 13.35 5.58
C ILE A 177 -4.88 11.87 5.18
N PRO A 178 -5.00 10.92 6.14
CA PRO A 178 -5.04 9.51 5.78
C PRO A 178 -6.30 9.18 4.96
N ILE A 179 -6.20 8.21 4.08
CA ILE A 179 -7.35 7.65 3.34
C ILE A 179 -8.19 6.79 4.28
N ILE A 180 -7.51 5.96 5.05
CA ILE A 180 -8.08 4.97 5.99
C ILE A 180 -7.00 4.64 7.03
N ARG A 181 -7.38 4.06 8.14
CA ARG A 181 -6.43 3.64 9.17
C ARG A 181 -6.58 2.14 9.46
N ALA A 182 -5.47 1.42 9.40
CA ALA A 182 -5.40 0.06 9.91
C ALA A 182 -5.42 0.08 11.45
N ARG A 183 -6.22 -0.77 12.06
CA ARG A 183 -6.28 -0.90 13.53
C ARG A 183 -5.06 -1.63 14.06
N LYS A 184 -4.84 -1.49 15.37
CA LYS A 184 -3.67 -2.03 16.06
C LYS A 184 -3.46 -3.51 15.81
N GLU A 185 -4.53 -4.29 15.78
CA GLU A 185 -4.48 -5.74 15.56
C GLU A 185 -3.83 -6.07 14.22
N LEU A 186 -4.28 -5.42 13.14
CA LEU A 186 -3.71 -5.62 11.82
C LEU A 186 -2.25 -5.14 11.75
N VAL A 187 -1.96 -3.99 12.36
CA VAL A 187 -0.58 -3.45 12.39
C VAL A 187 0.35 -4.38 13.14
N THR A 188 -0.10 -4.95 14.25
CA THR A 188 0.69 -5.93 15.04
C THR A 188 0.98 -7.18 14.21
N ASP A 189 -0.02 -7.71 13.52
CA ASP A 189 0.16 -8.86 12.62
C ASP A 189 1.16 -8.56 11.51
N LEU A 190 1.11 -7.36 10.95
CA LEU A 190 2.07 -6.89 9.95
C LEU A 190 3.49 -6.78 10.52
N GLN A 191 3.65 -6.26 11.74
CA GLN A 191 4.95 -6.12 12.41
C GLN A 191 5.60 -7.48 12.68
N HIS A 192 4.80 -8.52 12.90
CA HIS A 192 5.30 -9.90 13.05
C HIS A 192 5.59 -10.59 11.71
N ALA A 193 5.02 -10.09 10.61
CA ALA A 193 5.17 -10.68 9.27
C ALA A 193 6.35 -10.07 8.46
N ILE A 194 6.91 -8.95 8.93
CA ILE A 194 8.00 -8.19 8.33
C ILE A 194 9.27 -8.33 9.18
#